data_8be18aa0d096a409e861f7b1e9accb55
#
_entry.id   8be18aa0d096a409e861f7b1e9accb55
#
_cell.length_a   1.000
_cell.length_b   1.000
_cell.length_c   1.000
_cell.angle_alpha   90.00
_cell.angle_beta   90.00
_cell.angle_gamma   90.00
#
_symmetry.space_group_name_H-M   'P 1'
#
loop_
_entity.id
_entity.type
_entity.pdbx_description
1 polymer ?
#
loop_
_entity_poly.entity_id
_entity_poly.type
_entity_poly.pdbx_seq_one_letter_code
_entity_poly.pdbx_strand_id
1 'polypeptide(L)'
;MKSLTKLLLLLPVAIPWQVTAQQRYFAEKSVVSFFSDGVVEDISATNSKVTSIFDAHDGEVAYLLSIKDFQFVNKLMQVHFNEKYMDTEKFPKSSFQGQITGFNLNSTGKQQVKAKGKLTMHGVTHDIDVPGTVEVVDNRLALKSKFIIKLSDYDIKIPQIVWQNIAQQVEVTVDFMYRPL
;
A
#
# COMPACT_ATOMS: atom_id res chain seq x y z
N MET A 1 -27.47 19.30 73.74
CA MET A 1 -27.54 19.50 72.28
C MET A 1 -26.33 18.84 71.65
N LYS A 2 -26.51 17.68 71.04
CA LYS A 2 -25.42 16.93 70.41
C LYS A 2 -25.43 17.17 68.86
N SER A 3 -24.41 17.88 68.36
CA SER A 3 -24.24 18.14 66.94
C SER A 3 -23.76 16.86 66.27
N LEU A 4 -24.53 16.31 65.32
CA LEU A 4 -24.15 15.19 64.47
C LEU A 4 -23.45 15.75 63.20
N THR A 5 -22.12 15.68 63.17
CA THR A 5 -21.32 16.02 61.97
C THR A 5 -21.45 14.87 60.97
N LYS A 6 -22.16 15.07 59.85
CA LYS A 6 -22.27 14.11 58.78
C LYS A 6 -20.96 14.15 57.99
N LEU A 7 -20.14 13.11 58.10
CA LEU A 7 -18.96 12.87 57.30
C LEU A 7 -19.40 12.37 55.91
N LEU A 8 -19.28 13.22 54.89
CA LEU A 8 -19.57 12.87 53.49
C LEU A 8 -18.34 12.14 52.90
N LEU A 9 -18.44 10.82 52.78
CA LEU A 9 -17.40 10.00 52.16
C LEU A 9 -17.45 10.16 50.64
N LEU A 10 -16.53 10.96 50.07
CA LEU A 10 -16.32 11.04 48.59
C LEU A 10 -15.58 9.78 48.14
N LEU A 11 -16.29 8.85 47.52
CA LEU A 11 -15.70 7.72 46.80
C LEU A 11 -15.09 8.23 45.48
N PRO A 12 -13.79 7.98 45.20
CA PRO A 12 -13.20 8.31 43.88
C PRO A 12 -13.79 7.38 42.84
N VAL A 13 -14.49 7.93 41.86
CA VAL A 13 -14.93 7.21 40.67
C VAL A 13 -13.71 7.02 39.79
N ALA A 14 -13.12 5.83 39.78
CA ALA A 14 -12.10 5.43 38.85
C ALA A 14 -12.74 5.25 37.44
N ILE A 15 -12.55 6.22 36.56
CA ILE A 15 -12.95 6.12 35.15
C ILE A 15 -11.94 5.17 34.50
N PRO A 16 -12.34 3.99 33.98
CA PRO A 16 -11.43 3.14 33.24
C PRO A 16 -11.05 3.85 31.94
N TRP A 17 -9.80 4.18 31.80
CA TRP A 17 -9.25 4.63 30.52
C TRP A 17 -9.28 3.42 29.59
N GLN A 18 -10.16 3.45 28.62
CA GLN A 18 -10.19 2.46 27.56
C GLN A 18 -8.95 2.67 26.68
N VAL A 19 -7.90 1.91 26.94
CA VAL A 19 -6.75 1.82 26.04
C VAL A 19 -7.22 1.07 24.80
N THR A 20 -7.57 1.79 23.77
CA THR A 20 -7.83 1.19 22.46
C THR A 20 -6.50 0.62 21.96
N ALA A 21 -6.36 -0.68 21.97
CA ALA A 21 -5.17 -1.34 21.45
C ALA A 21 -5.01 -0.96 19.98
N GLN A 22 -3.94 -0.28 19.61
CA GLN A 22 -3.58 -0.01 18.22
C GLN A 22 -3.35 -1.35 17.53
N GLN A 23 -4.22 -1.69 16.58
CA GLN A 23 -4.09 -2.91 15.79
C GLN A 23 -3.23 -2.62 14.55
N ARG A 24 -1.94 -2.36 14.79
CA ARG A 24 -0.98 -2.10 13.72
C ARG A 24 -0.36 -3.39 13.23
N TYR A 25 -0.20 -3.44 11.94
CA TYR A 25 0.39 -4.56 11.22
C TYR A 25 1.56 -4.07 10.37
N PHE A 26 2.59 -4.88 10.28
CA PHE A 26 3.75 -4.66 9.42
C PHE A 26 3.82 -5.73 8.35
N ALA A 27 4.11 -5.35 7.10
CA ALA A 27 4.26 -6.31 6.01
C ALA A 27 5.54 -7.14 6.21
N GLU A 28 5.38 -8.41 6.57
CA GLU A 28 6.48 -9.39 6.66
C GLU A 28 6.90 -9.91 5.29
N LYS A 29 5.94 -9.96 4.35
CA LYS A 29 6.17 -10.26 2.94
C LYS A 29 5.42 -9.22 2.12
N SER A 30 6.13 -8.60 1.21
CA SER A 30 5.58 -7.54 0.38
C SER A 30 6.10 -7.66 -1.04
N VAL A 31 5.19 -7.81 -1.98
CA VAL A 31 5.52 -7.89 -3.41
C VAL A 31 4.67 -6.88 -4.15
N VAL A 32 5.32 -6.04 -4.94
CA VAL A 32 4.70 -5.20 -5.96
C VAL A 32 5.29 -5.60 -7.30
N SER A 33 4.45 -5.97 -8.24
CA SER A 33 4.87 -6.27 -9.61
C SER A 33 4.07 -5.45 -10.59
N PHE A 34 4.61 -5.26 -11.78
CA PHE A 34 3.85 -4.72 -12.89
C PHE A 34 4.04 -5.56 -14.14
N PHE A 35 3.05 -5.48 -15.02
CA PHE A 35 3.03 -6.10 -16.32
C PHE A 35 2.58 -5.08 -17.37
N SER A 36 3.31 -5.01 -18.46
CA SER A 36 2.99 -4.21 -19.65
C SER A 36 2.89 -5.14 -20.83
N ASP A 37 1.72 -5.20 -21.43
CA ASP A 37 1.46 -5.95 -22.66
C ASP A 37 2.09 -5.19 -23.85
N GLY A 38 3.25 -5.62 -24.26
CA GLY A 38 4.00 -5.00 -25.36
C GLY A 38 3.73 -5.72 -26.69
N VAL A 39 3.63 -4.96 -27.77
CA VAL A 39 3.39 -5.54 -29.12
C VAL A 39 4.52 -6.45 -29.58
N VAL A 40 5.75 -6.20 -29.12
CA VAL A 40 6.95 -6.97 -29.51
C VAL A 40 7.40 -7.90 -28.37
N GLU A 41 7.40 -7.42 -27.16
CA GLU A 41 7.86 -8.17 -25.99
C GLU A 41 7.14 -7.66 -24.74
N ASP A 42 6.60 -8.58 -23.97
CA ASP A 42 6.00 -8.27 -22.67
C ASP A 42 7.05 -7.81 -21.67
N ILE A 43 6.72 -6.78 -20.92
CA ILE A 43 7.61 -6.25 -19.89
C ILE A 43 7.01 -6.54 -18.51
N SER A 44 7.76 -7.24 -17.69
CA SER A 44 7.38 -7.49 -16.30
C SER A 44 8.56 -7.27 -15.36
N ALA A 45 8.24 -6.76 -14.17
CA ALA A 45 9.23 -6.65 -13.11
C ALA A 45 8.57 -6.79 -11.74
N THR A 46 9.37 -7.20 -10.76
CA THR A 46 8.91 -7.46 -9.40
C THR A 46 9.83 -6.79 -8.38
N ASN A 47 9.23 -6.12 -7.40
CA ASN A 47 9.91 -5.57 -6.23
C ASN A 47 9.41 -6.29 -4.98
N SER A 48 10.32 -6.96 -4.27
CA SER A 48 10.03 -7.71 -3.02
C SER A 48 10.60 -7.01 -1.77
N LYS A 49 10.98 -5.73 -1.88
CA LYS A 49 11.58 -4.94 -0.79
C LYS A 49 10.71 -3.73 -0.43
N VAL A 50 9.41 -3.92 -0.43
CA VAL A 50 8.45 -2.86 -0.10
C VAL A 50 8.27 -2.81 1.41
N THR A 51 8.35 -1.63 2.00
CA THR A 51 7.95 -1.42 3.40
C THR A 51 6.51 -0.97 3.45
N SER A 52 5.69 -1.62 4.27
CA SER A 52 4.29 -1.22 4.44
C SER A 52 3.82 -1.41 5.87
N ILE A 53 2.98 -0.47 6.31
CA ILE A 53 2.28 -0.49 7.60
C ILE A 53 0.78 -0.34 7.32
N PHE A 54 -0.02 -1.10 8.04
CA PHE A 54 -1.47 -1.04 8.01
C PHE A 54 -2.02 -0.93 9.44
N ASP A 55 -2.80 0.10 9.71
CA ASP A 55 -3.56 0.24 10.96
C ASP A 55 -4.98 -0.29 10.71
N ALA A 56 -5.31 -1.41 11.32
CA ALA A 56 -6.59 -2.07 11.09
C ALA A 56 -7.74 -1.46 11.93
N HIS A 57 -7.44 -0.50 12.81
CA HIS A 57 -8.46 0.21 13.59
C HIS A 57 -9.24 1.21 12.71
N ASP A 58 -8.53 1.99 11.92
CA ASP A 58 -9.09 3.04 11.07
C ASP A 58 -8.93 2.77 9.56
N GLY A 59 -8.22 1.69 9.21
CA GLY A 59 -7.96 1.28 7.85
C GLY A 59 -6.79 2.03 7.19
N GLU A 60 -6.04 2.83 7.93
CA GLU A 60 -4.90 3.56 7.37
C GLU A 60 -3.83 2.61 6.85
N VAL A 61 -3.37 2.85 5.64
CA VAL A 61 -2.29 2.09 5.02
C VAL A 61 -1.29 3.01 4.36
N ALA A 62 -0.02 2.70 4.56
CA ALA A 62 1.07 3.36 3.86
C ALA A 62 2.06 2.33 3.34
N TYR A 63 2.60 2.57 2.13
CA TYR A 63 3.77 1.84 1.66
C TYR A 63 4.80 2.76 1.03
N LEU A 64 6.04 2.28 1.07
CA LEU A 64 7.19 2.92 0.45
C LEU A 64 8.03 1.86 -0.25
N LEU A 65 8.43 2.12 -1.48
CA LEU A 65 9.34 1.27 -2.24
C LEU A 65 10.42 2.10 -2.95
N SER A 66 11.57 1.47 -3.17
CA SER A 66 12.62 2.00 -4.03
C SER A 66 12.40 1.51 -5.46
N ILE A 67 12.38 2.41 -6.42
CA ILE A 67 12.20 2.06 -7.84
C ILE A 67 13.35 1.19 -8.36
N LYS A 68 14.58 1.42 -7.90
CA LYS A 68 15.76 0.63 -8.29
C LYS A 68 15.69 -0.84 -7.85
N ASP A 69 14.83 -1.16 -6.87
CA ASP A 69 14.66 -2.54 -6.38
C ASP A 69 13.75 -3.41 -7.26
N PHE A 70 13.14 -2.86 -8.29
CA PHE A 70 12.46 -3.68 -9.29
C PHE A 70 13.45 -4.56 -10.05
N GLN A 71 13.16 -5.86 -10.08
CA GLN A 71 13.97 -6.87 -10.75
C GLN A 71 13.30 -7.31 -12.04
N PHE A 72 14.06 -7.28 -13.13
CA PHE A 72 13.67 -7.71 -14.47
C PHE A 72 14.43 -9.00 -14.83
N VAL A 73 13.82 -9.82 -15.67
CA VAL A 73 14.51 -10.95 -16.28
C VAL A 73 15.61 -10.44 -17.22
N ASN A 74 15.27 -9.47 -18.05
CA ASN A 74 16.21 -8.83 -18.99
C ASN A 74 16.92 -7.65 -18.32
N LYS A 75 18.24 -7.74 -18.17
CA LYS A 75 19.06 -6.70 -17.53
C LYS A 75 19.12 -5.39 -18.31
N LEU A 76 19.04 -5.43 -19.62
CA LEU A 76 18.99 -4.21 -20.44
C LEU A 76 17.66 -3.47 -20.23
N MET A 77 16.55 -4.19 -20.11
CA MET A 77 15.27 -3.58 -19.74
C MET A 77 15.32 -2.92 -18.37
N GLN A 78 15.98 -3.53 -17.39
CA GLN A 78 16.17 -2.95 -16.07
C GLN A 78 16.94 -1.62 -16.14
N VAL A 79 17.99 -1.56 -16.92
CA VAL A 79 18.77 -0.32 -17.14
C VAL A 79 17.89 0.75 -17.79
N HIS A 80 17.19 0.41 -18.87
CA HIS A 80 16.29 1.37 -19.54
C HIS A 80 15.15 1.83 -18.62
N PHE A 81 14.57 0.94 -17.84
CA PHE A 81 13.55 1.28 -16.85
C PHE A 81 14.07 2.33 -15.87
N ASN A 82 15.25 2.12 -15.31
CA ASN A 82 15.82 3.01 -14.32
C ASN A 82 16.23 4.38 -14.92
N GLU A 83 16.86 4.38 -16.10
CA GLU A 83 17.50 5.58 -16.64
C GLU A 83 16.59 6.38 -17.56
N LYS A 84 15.76 5.70 -18.37
CA LYS A 84 15.01 6.36 -19.45
C LYS A 84 13.53 6.56 -19.14
N TYR A 85 12.93 5.69 -18.31
CA TYR A 85 11.51 5.75 -18.00
C TYR A 85 11.23 6.32 -16.62
N MET A 86 11.94 5.83 -15.60
CA MET A 86 11.69 6.21 -14.23
C MET A 86 12.61 7.30 -13.68
N ASP A 87 13.71 7.61 -14.40
CA ASP A 87 14.72 8.59 -13.95
C ASP A 87 15.01 8.43 -12.44
N THR A 88 15.46 7.23 -12.07
CA THR A 88 15.58 6.82 -10.66
C THR A 88 16.63 7.58 -9.87
N GLU A 89 17.50 8.33 -10.53
CA GLU A 89 18.42 9.28 -9.87
C GLU A 89 17.63 10.46 -9.30
N LYS A 90 16.62 10.94 -10.03
CA LYS A 90 15.78 12.06 -9.64
C LYS A 90 14.57 11.62 -8.83
N PHE A 91 13.96 10.50 -9.19
CA PHE A 91 12.75 9.96 -8.59
C PHE A 91 12.97 8.54 -8.04
N PRO A 92 13.77 8.39 -6.96
CA PRO A 92 14.21 7.07 -6.50
C PRO A 92 13.10 6.23 -5.84
N LYS A 93 11.98 6.84 -5.45
CA LYS A 93 10.96 6.19 -4.62
C LYS A 93 9.56 6.36 -5.18
N SER A 94 8.70 5.38 -4.87
CA SER A 94 7.25 5.50 -4.97
C SER A 94 6.62 5.23 -3.61
N SER A 95 5.51 5.91 -3.32
CA SER A 95 4.79 5.76 -2.06
C SER A 95 3.28 5.84 -2.27
N PHE A 96 2.55 5.19 -1.38
CA PHE A 96 1.11 5.33 -1.26
C PHE A 96 0.76 5.63 0.20
N GLN A 97 -0.20 6.52 0.40
CA GLN A 97 -0.81 6.80 1.68
C GLN A 97 -2.31 6.91 1.49
N GLY A 98 -3.06 6.13 2.23
CA GLY A 98 -4.50 6.10 2.06
C GLY A 98 -5.20 5.25 3.10
N GLN A 99 -6.41 4.86 2.76
CA GLN A 99 -7.30 4.13 3.63
C GLN A 99 -7.91 2.92 2.89
N ILE A 100 -7.94 1.78 3.56
CA ILE A 100 -8.65 0.58 3.11
C ILE A 100 -10.00 0.56 3.78
N THR A 101 -11.04 0.42 3.00
CA THR A 101 -12.43 0.36 3.47
C THR A 101 -13.11 -0.94 3.04
N GLY A 102 -14.13 -1.38 3.79
CA GLY A 102 -14.92 -2.55 3.46
C GLY A 102 -14.41 -3.86 4.06
N PHE A 103 -13.50 -3.82 5.06
CA PHE A 103 -13.05 -5.02 5.76
C PHE A 103 -13.54 -5.08 7.20
N ASN A 104 -13.55 -6.29 7.75
CA ASN A 104 -13.83 -6.57 9.15
C ASN A 104 -12.88 -7.68 9.64
N LEU A 105 -12.08 -7.39 10.67
CA LEU A 105 -11.10 -8.33 11.22
C LEU A 105 -11.72 -9.59 11.81
N ASN A 106 -13.00 -9.54 12.23
CA ASN A 106 -13.71 -10.68 12.81
C ASN A 106 -14.39 -11.56 11.74
N SER A 107 -14.34 -11.15 10.47
CA SER A 107 -14.90 -11.95 9.38
C SER A 107 -13.89 -12.96 8.87
N THR A 108 -14.37 -14.15 8.58
CA THR A 108 -13.56 -15.22 7.96
C THR A 108 -13.60 -15.13 6.43
N GLY A 109 -12.53 -15.58 5.77
CA GLY A 109 -12.43 -15.63 4.33
C GLY A 109 -12.09 -14.30 3.67
N LYS A 110 -12.09 -14.32 2.34
CA LYS A 110 -11.69 -13.20 1.50
C LYS A 110 -12.78 -12.13 1.44
N GLN A 111 -12.43 -10.92 1.80
CA GLN A 111 -13.32 -9.75 1.79
C GLN A 111 -12.93 -8.79 0.66
N GLN A 112 -13.92 -8.28 -0.07
CA GLN A 112 -13.71 -7.24 -1.08
C GLN A 112 -13.53 -5.89 -0.39
N VAL A 113 -12.48 -5.17 -0.75
CA VAL A 113 -12.12 -3.89 -0.17
C VAL A 113 -11.84 -2.85 -1.25
N LYS A 114 -11.76 -1.60 -0.85
CA LYS A 114 -11.27 -0.50 -1.67
C LYS A 114 -10.13 0.21 -0.95
N ALA A 115 -9.05 0.51 -1.68
CA ALA A 115 -7.98 1.37 -1.21
C ALA A 115 -8.08 2.72 -1.89
N LYS A 116 -8.34 3.77 -1.09
CA LYS A 116 -8.40 5.16 -1.53
C LYS A 116 -7.25 5.94 -0.93
N GLY A 117 -6.55 6.71 -1.74
CA GLY A 117 -5.43 7.50 -1.24
C GLY A 117 -4.60 8.11 -2.33
N LYS A 118 -3.42 8.60 -1.94
CA LYS A 118 -2.46 9.29 -2.79
C LYS A 118 -1.33 8.35 -3.16
N LEU A 119 -1.20 8.11 -4.46
CA LEU A 119 -0.05 7.41 -5.05
C LEU A 119 0.91 8.44 -5.61
N THR A 120 2.15 8.42 -5.11
CA THR A 120 3.24 9.25 -5.62
C THR A 120 4.24 8.36 -6.36
N MET A 121 4.52 8.71 -7.60
CA MET A 121 5.47 8.02 -8.45
C MET A 121 6.05 9.01 -9.47
N HIS A 122 7.33 8.90 -9.80
CA HIS A 122 8.00 9.76 -10.79
C HIS A 122 7.80 11.28 -10.51
N GLY A 123 7.74 11.65 -9.21
CA GLY A 123 7.53 13.04 -8.76
C GLY A 123 6.09 13.56 -8.86
N VAL A 124 5.16 12.77 -9.37
CA VAL A 124 3.74 13.15 -9.53
C VAL A 124 2.89 12.40 -8.52
N THR A 125 1.89 13.08 -7.95
CA THR A 125 0.94 12.49 -7.00
C THR A 125 -0.48 12.55 -7.54
N HIS A 126 -1.15 11.40 -7.55
CA HIS A 126 -2.57 11.29 -7.90
C HIS A 126 -3.38 10.63 -6.80
N ASP A 127 -4.64 11.05 -6.68
CA ASP A 127 -5.64 10.32 -5.91
C ASP A 127 -6.08 9.09 -6.70
N ILE A 128 -6.04 7.92 -6.06
CA ILE A 128 -6.48 6.65 -6.64
C ILE A 128 -7.56 6.00 -5.77
N ASP A 129 -8.48 5.26 -6.41
CA ASP A 129 -9.51 4.42 -5.78
C ASP A 129 -9.47 3.06 -6.48
N VAL A 130 -8.81 2.09 -5.85
CA VAL A 130 -8.52 0.79 -6.47
C VAL A 130 -9.15 -0.35 -5.69
N PRO A 131 -9.65 -1.39 -6.37
CA PRO A 131 -10.19 -2.58 -5.72
C PRO A 131 -9.09 -3.43 -5.12
N GLY A 132 -9.44 -4.20 -4.11
CA GLY A 132 -8.55 -5.18 -3.51
C GLY A 132 -9.31 -6.24 -2.71
N THR A 133 -8.56 -7.11 -2.07
CA THR A 133 -9.08 -8.09 -1.12
C THR A 133 -8.23 -8.10 0.13
N VAL A 134 -8.89 -8.30 1.27
CA VAL A 134 -8.25 -8.60 2.56
C VAL A 134 -8.77 -9.94 3.05
N GLU A 135 -7.88 -10.76 3.60
CA GLU A 135 -8.23 -12.05 4.20
C GLU A 135 -7.44 -12.22 5.50
N VAL A 136 -8.12 -12.62 6.56
CA VAL A 136 -7.49 -12.97 7.84
C VAL A 136 -7.07 -14.43 7.80
N VAL A 137 -5.77 -14.70 7.90
CA VAL A 137 -5.17 -16.03 7.85
C VAL A 137 -4.17 -16.17 8.99
N ASP A 138 -4.42 -17.07 9.95
CA ASP A 138 -3.52 -17.35 11.07
C ASP A 138 -3.01 -16.10 11.79
N ASN A 139 -3.93 -15.20 12.18
CA ASN A 139 -3.65 -13.91 12.81
C ASN A 139 -2.79 -12.94 11.97
N ARG A 140 -2.71 -13.18 10.67
CA ARG A 140 -2.08 -12.32 9.67
C ARG A 140 -3.13 -11.77 8.72
N LEU A 141 -2.78 -10.72 7.98
CA LEU A 141 -3.65 -10.14 6.97
C LEU A 141 -3.00 -10.29 5.59
N ALA A 142 -3.63 -11.06 4.71
CA ALA A 142 -3.28 -11.10 3.30
C ALA A 142 -4.03 -9.99 2.57
N LEU A 143 -3.30 -9.03 2.00
CA LEU A 143 -3.85 -7.93 1.21
C LEU A 143 -3.39 -8.07 -0.23
N LYS A 144 -4.36 -8.06 -1.17
CA LYS A 144 -4.07 -8.12 -2.60
C LYS A 144 -4.86 -7.05 -3.34
N SER A 145 -4.21 -6.46 -4.34
CA SER A 145 -4.85 -5.51 -5.25
C SER A 145 -4.28 -5.67 -6.64
N LYS A 146 -5.10 -5.40 -7.65
CA LYS A 146 -4.72 -5.39 -9.05
C LYS A 146 -5.43 -4.23 -9.73
N PHE A 147 -4.67 -3.35 -10.38
CA PHE A 147 -5.18 -2.15 -11.00
C PHE A 147 -4.30 -1.66 -12.14
N ILE A 148 -4.82 -0.76 -12.95
CA ILE A 148 -4.13 -0.18 -14.11
C ILE A 148 -3.60 1.21 -13.77
N ILE A 149 -2.37 1.49 -14.17
CA ILE A 149 -1.76 2.81 -14.16
C ILE A 149 -1.51 3.26 -15.61
N LYS A 150 -1.97 4.46 -15.96
CA LYS A 150 -1.57 5.14 -17.19
C LYS A 150 -0.25 5.86 -16.97
N LEU A 151 0.73 5.61 -17.81
CA LEU A 151 2.08 6.17 -17.65
C LEU A 151 2.07 7.70 -17.81
N SER A 152 1.22 8.22 -18.70
CA SER A 152 1.05 9.67 -18.90
C SER A 152 0.58 10.43 -17.66
N ASP A 153 -0.20 9.79 -16.78
CA ASP A 153 -0.70 10.44 -15.56
C ASP A 153 0.44 10.76 -14.59
N TYR A 154 1.56 10.05 -14.71
CA TYR A 154 2.76 10.24 -13.88
C TYR A 154 3.95 10.83 -14.66
N ASP A 155 3.68 11.55 -15.75
CA ASP A 155 4.71 12.16 -16.62
C ASP A 155 5.79 11.18 -17.12
N ILE A 156 5.48 9.88 -17.15
CA ILE A 156 6.38 8.86 -17.69
C ILE A 156 6.23 8.84 -19.20
N LYS A 157 7.28 9.28 -19.90
CA LYS A 157 7.28 9.43 -21.36
C LYS A 157 7.83 8.17 -22.03
N ILE A 158 7.10 7.66 -22.99
CA ILE A 158 7.57 6.61 -23.90
C ILE A 158 8.14 7.27 -25.15
N PRO A 159 9.44 7.06 -25.49
CA PRO A 159 10.02 7.63 -26.70
C PRO A 159 9.26 7.18 -27.94
N GLN A 160 9.04 8.09 -28.90
CA GLN A 160 8.26 7.81 -30.12
C GLN A 160 8.78 6.61 -30.94
N ILE A 161 10.08 6.37 -30.91
CA ILE A 161 10.74 5.25 -31.61
C ILE A 161 10.30 3.88 -31.10
N VAL A 162 9.88 3.78 -29.83
CA VAL A 162 9.46 2.53 -29.17
C VAL A 162 8.00 2.54 -28.74
N TRP A 163 7.28 3.64 -28.95
CA TRP A 163 5.89 3.82 -28.55
C TRP A 163 4.95 2.74 -29.09
N GLN A 164 5.19 2.25 -30.30
CA GLN A 164 4.41 1.16 -30.89
C GLN A 164 4.65 -0.20 -30.20
N ASN A 165 5.71 -0.31 -29.40
CA ASN A 165 6.16 -1.54 -28.80
C ASN A 165 5.92 -1.60 -27.27
N ILE A 166 5.56 -0.48 -26.65
CA ILE A 166 5.35 -0.38 -25.20
C ILE A 166 3.93 0.11 -24.94
N ALA A 167 3.20 -0.59 -24.10
CA ALA A 167 1.86 -0.19 -23.69
C ALA A 167 1.89 1.14 -22.91
N GLN A 168 0.91 2.00 -23.16
CA GLN A 168 0.76 3.29 -22.49
C GLN A 168 0.23 3.15 -21.05
N GLN A 169 -0.10 1.94 -20.65
CA GLN A 169 -0.59 1.60 -19.34
C GLN A 169 0.03 0.29 -18.86
N VAL A 170 0.15 0.14 -17.56
CA VAL A 170 0.67 -1.06 -16.94
C VAL A 170 -0.32 -1.59 -15.91
N GLU A 171 -0.42 -2.89 -15.83
CA GLU A 171 -1.16 -3.57 -14.76
C GLU A 171 -0.24 -3.73 -13.56
N VAL A 172 -0.63 -3.18 -12.42
CA VAL A 172 0.10 -3.30 -11.15
C VAL A 172 -0.60 -4.32 -10.27
N THR A 173 0.17 -5.23 -9.72
CA THR A 173 -0.27 -6.20 -8.71
C THR A 173 0.46 -5.94 -7.40
N VAL A 174 -0.31 -5.86 -6.31
CA VAL A 174 0.16 -5.76 -4.93
C VAL A 174 -0.21 -7.04 -4.20
N ASP A 175 0.76 -7.67 -3.51
CA ASP A 175 0.56 -8.88 -2.70
C ASP A 175 1.36 -8.74 -1.40
N PHE A 176 0.66 -8.40 -0.32
CA PHE A 176 1.26 -8.19 0.99
C PHE A 176 0.71 -9.18 2.00
N MET A 177 1.60 -9.71 2.84
CA MET A 177 1.26 -10.44 4.03
C MET A 177 1.72 -9.63 5.24
N TYR A 178 0.77 -9.24 6.07
CA TYR A 178 1.02 -8.46 7.27
C TYR A 178 0.95 -9.34 8.51
N ARG A 179 1.82 -9.08 9.48
CA ARG A 179 1.75 -9.62 10.84
C ARG A 179 1.47 -8.50 11.84
N PRO A 180 0.86 -8.79 12.99
CA PRO A 180 0.74 -7.82 14.07
C PRO A 180 2.11 -7.30 14.53
N LEU A 181 2.16 -6.00 14.89
CA LEU A 181 3.32 -5.37 15.52
C LEU A 181 3.39 -5.71 16.99
#